data_0bc3b72d637b8402b9cb21896b0daba1
#
_entry.id   0bc3b72d637b8402b9cb21896b0daba1
#
_cell.length_a   1.000
_cell.length_b   1.000
_cell.length_c   1.000
_cell.angle_alpha   90.00
_cell.angle_beta   90.00
_cell.angle_gamma   90.00
#
_symmetry.space_group_name_H-M   'P 1'
#
loop_
_entity.id
_entity.type
_entity.pdbx_description
1 polymer ?
#
loop_
_entity_poly.entity_id
_entity_poly.type
_entity_poly.pdbx_seq_one_letter_code
_entity_poly.pdbx_strand_id
1 'polypeptide(L)'
;HVSYEYILRYNKANENQQLYITTNFNSAAPTEGWTPLVTTHKEGTDWATFEKEDVAIPAEYMGKKIRLAFRYETNSESGSTWEVKNFAIAAGKPGSSVTPDKPDTPDQPIEGNSITINAKDFGVENGVEVPTITLTDGTTLAFAAGGNNNAPKYYVNGTNVRMYPKNTITVTASKKIKKIIINCDTYNGVICNASGDVAAEPGSVNVSDAVITISDVNALSTVISNTSSVTGAASQIRFKSITIVYAD
;
A
#
# COMPACT_ATOMS: atom_id res chain seq x y z
N HIS A 1 15.24 -8.13 -2.14
CA HIS A 1 15.51 -7.99 -3.57
C HIS A 1 14.53 -7.03 -4.25
N VAL A 2 14.91 -6.52 -5.43
CA VAL A 2 14.08 -5.66 -6.27
C VAL A 2 13.78 -6.42 -7.55
N SER A 3 12.53 -6.46 -7.98
CA SER A 3 12.16 -7.05 -9.26
C SER A 3 11.36 -6.06 -10.11
N TYR A 4 11.50 -6.15 -11.43
CA TYR A 4 10.74 -5.38 -12.40
C TYR A 4 10.77 -6.08 -13.75
N GLU A 5 9.85 -5.70 -14.62
CA GLU A 5 9.84 -6.11 -16.01
C GLU A 5 10.27 -4.94 -16.90
N TYR A 6 11.03 -5.24 -17.93
CA TYR A 6 11.57 -4.20 -18.82
C TYR A 6 11.59 -4.61 -20.28
N ILE A 7 11.56 -3.62 -21.15
CA ILE A 7 11.97 -3.72 -22.56
C ILE A 7 13.13 -2.74 -22.76
N LEU A 8 14.24 -3.21 -23.31
CA LEU A 8 15.38 -2.39 -23.70
C LEU A 8 15.61 -2.58 -25.20
N ARG A 9 15.56 -1.49 -25.98
CA ARG A 9 15.74 -1.52 -27.41
C ARG A 9 16.75 -0.47 -27.85
N TYR A 10 17.47 -0.80 -28.93
CA TYR A 10 18.49 0.07 -29.53
C TYR A 10 19.61 0.46 -28.56
N ASN A 11 19.95 -0.48 -27.66
CA ASN A 11 21.02 -0.28 -26.68
C ASN A 11 22.37 -0.21 -27.39
N LYS A 12 23.22 0.75 -26.99
CA LYS A 12 24.56 0.91 -27.51
C LYS A 12 25.59 0.77 -26.41
N ALA A 13 26.82 0.43 -26.81
CA ALA A 13 27.90 0.06 -25.89
C ALA A 13 28.27 1.10 -24.82
N ASN A 14 27.92 2.37 -25.03
CA ASN A 14 28.22 3.50 -24.12
C ASN A 14 26.96 4.06 -23.43
N GLU A 15 25.84 3.40 -23.54
CA GLU A 15 24.60 3.79 -22.89
C GLU A 15 24.41 2.96 -21.63
N ASN A 16 23.81 3.57 -20.62
CA ASN A 16 23.64 2.95 -19.34
C ASN A 16 22.20 3.13 -18.84
N GLN A 17 21.50 2.00 -18.72
CA GLN A 17 20.19 1.89 -18.08
C GLN A 17 20.38 1.07 -16.82
N GLN A 18 20.45 1.75 -15.69
CA GLN A 18 20.91 1.17 -14.44
C GLN A 18 19.96 1.48 -13.28
N LEU A 19 19.75 0.50 -12.42
CA LEU A 19 19.10 0.69 -11.13
C LEU A 19 20.15 1.10 -10.08
N TYR A 20 19.85 2.16 -9.32
CA TYR A 20 20.70 2.69 -8.28
C TYR A 20 20.02 2.66 -6.92
N ILE A 21 20.83 2.61 -5.88
CA ILE A 21 20.39 2.62 -4.48
C ILE A 21 21.16 3.66 -3.67
N THR A 22 20.52 4.31 -2.70
CA THR A 22 21.17 5.16 -1.72
C THR A 22 20.46 5.13 -0.36
N THR A 23 21.21 5.35 0.72
CA THR A 23 20.68 5.66 2.06
C THR A 23 20.81 7.16 2.40
N ASN A 24 21.49 7.94 1.56
CA ASN A 24 21.82 9.34 1.84
C ASN A 24 21.42 10.24 0.66
N PHE A 25 20.13 10.28 0.35
CA PHE A 25 19.64 11.16 -0.70
C PHE A 25 19.71 12.63 -0.29
N ASN A 26 20.36 13.43 -1.14
CA ASN A 26 20.42 14.88 -1.00
C ASN A 26 19.63 15.56 -2.12
N SER A 27 18.55 16.25 -1.79
CA SER A 27 17.72 16.97 -2.77
C SER A 27 18.40 18.16 -3.45
N ALA A 28 19.47 18.72 -2.83
CA ALA A 28 20.27 19.79 -3.42
C ALA A 28 21.32 19.26 -4.41
N ALA A 29 21.67 17.97 -4.34
CA ALA A 29 22.56 17.28 -5.26
C ALA A 29 21.98 15.90 -5.62
N PRO A 30 20.85 15.85 -6.36
CA PRO A 30 20.04 14.64 -6.53
C PRO A 30 20.73 13.53 -7.34
N THR A 31 21.82 13.84 -8.03
CA THR A 31 22.61 12.88 -8.82
C THR A 31 23.80 12.29 -8.08
N GLU A 32 24.07 12.73 -6.86
CA GLU A 32 25.21 12.30 -6.07
C GLU A 32 24.85 11.27 -4.99
N GLY A 33 25.82 10.48 -4.56
CA GLY A 33 25.68 9.54 -3.44
C GLY A 33 24.88 8.27 -3.77
N TRP A 34 24.79 7.89 -5.04
CA TRP A 34 24.14 6.68 -5.49
C TRP A 34 25.12 5.57 -5.80
N THR A 35 24.76 4.34 -5.45
CA THR A 35 25.50 3.12 -5.78
C THR A 35 24.71 2.32 -6.82
N PRO A 36 25.32 1.91 -7.94
CA PRO A 36 24.65 1.07 -8.91
C PRO A 36 24.42 -0.34 -8.34
N LEU A 37 23.24 -0.89 -8.58
CA LEU A 37 22.95 -2.30 -8.32
C LEU A 37 23.37 -3.15 -9.54
N VAL A 38 23.71 -4.41 -9.30
CA VAL A 38 24.09 -5.32 -10.39
C VAL A 38 22.83 -5.77 -11.12
N THR A 39 22.70 -5.35 -12.37
CA THR A 39 21.61 -5.72 -13.27
C THR A 39 22.13 -6.54 -14.46
N THR A 40 21.26 -7.33 -15.09
CA THR A 40 21.59 -8.22 -16.22
C THR A 40 20.81 -7.89 -17.47
N HIS A 41 20.51 -6.62 -17.70
CA HIS A 41 19.69 -6.16 -18.81
C HIS A 41 20.15 -6.71 -20.16
N LYS A 42 19.21 -7.15 -20.96
CA LYS A 42 19.43 -7.62 -22.33
C LYS A 42 18.60 -6.80 -23.29
N GLU A 43 19.14 -6.58 -24.49
CA GLU A 43 18.38 -5.96 -25.56
C GLU A 43 17.28 -6.91 -26.05
N GLY A 44 16.05 -6.44 -26.04
CA GLY A 44 14.90 -7.16 -26.57
C GLY A 44 14.80 -7.07 -28.09
N THR A 45 14.00 -7.94 -28.69
CA THR A 45 13.79 -8.02 -30.13
C THR A 45 12.50 -7.36 -30.60
N ASP A 46 11.56 -7.15 -29.71
CA ASP A 46 10.24 -6.56 -29.99
C ASP A 46 9.77 -5.60 -28.88
N TRP A 47 8.59 -5.03 -29.02
CA TRP A 47 7.97 -4.07 -28.11
C TRP A 47 6.87 -4.68 -27.22
N ALA A 48 6.67 -5.97 -27.30
CA ALA A 48 5.61 -6.70 -26.59
C ALA A 48 6.13 -7.61 -25.50
N THR A 49 7.35 -8.14 -25.68
CA THR A 49 7.97 -9.11 -24.77
C THR A 49 8.79 -8.38 -23.73
N PHE A 50 8.29 -8.38 -22.49
CA PHE A 50 9.02 -7.86 -21.33
C PHE A 50 9.91 -8.94 -20.73
N GLU A 51 11.19 -8.63 -20.58
CA GLU A 51 12.14 -9.41 -19.79
C GLU A 51 11.97 -9.09 -18.31
N LYS A 52 12.32 -10.04 -17.44
CA LYS A 52 12.27 -9.87 -15.99
C LYS A 52 13.68 -9.66 -15.44
N GLU A 53 13.83 -8.63 -14.63
CA GLU A 53 15.02 -8.39 -13.81
C GLU A 53 14.67 -8.63 -12.33
N ASP A 54 15.61 -9.28 -11.62
CA ASP A 54 15.48 -9.58 -10.20
C ASP A 54 16.83 -9.33 -9.50
N VAL A 55 16.95 -8.21 -8.82
CA VAL A 55 18.20 -7.61 -8.36
C VAL A 55 18.35 -7.78 -6.84
N ALA A 56 19.47 -8.33 -6.40
CA ALA A 56 19.79 -8.38 -4.97
C ALA A 56 20.04 -6.98 -4.40
N ILE A 57 19.44 -6.67 -3.26
CA ILE A 57 19.84 -5.53 -2.45
C ILE A 57 21.02 -5.96 -1.57
N PRO A 58 22.18 -5.29 -1.65
CA PRO A 58 23.35 -5.64 -0.85
C PRO A 58 23.09 -5.55 0.66
N ALA A 59 23.80 -6.40 1.43
CA ALA A 59 23.58 -6.55 2.87
C ALA A 59 23.77 -5.25 3.67
N GLU A 60 24.62 -4.36 3.21
CA GLU A 60 24.87 -3.06 3.83
C GLU A 60 23.67 -2.11 3.82
N TYR A 61 22.66 -2.39 3.00
CA TYR A 61 21.41 -1.63 2.91
C TYR A 61 20.27 -2.24 3.76
N MET A 62 20.45 -3.44 4.28
CA MET A 62 19.41 -4.14 5.05
C MET A 62 19.11 -3.39 6.36
N GLY A 63 17.81 -3.27 6.68
CA GLY A 63 17.33 -2.56 7.87
C GLY A 63 17.49 -1.02 7.80
N LYS A 64 17.92 -0.48 6.67
CA LYS A 64 18.07 0.97 6.48
C LYS A 64 16.94 1.54 5.61
N LYS A 65 16.64 2.82 5.82
CA LYS A 65 15.81 3.56 4.89
C LYS A 65 16.60 3.80 3.60
N ILE A 66 16.11 3.27 2.50
CA ILE A 66 16.74 3.35 1.19
C ILE A 66 15.90 4.16 0.22
N ARG A 67 16.52 4.64 -0.85
CA ARG A 67 15.87 5.10 -2.06
C ARG A 67 16.45 4.34 -3.25
N LEU A 68 15.62 4.11 -4.24
CA LEU A 68 15.99 3.50 -5.52
C LEU A 68 15.73 4.50 -6.64
N ALA A 69 16.56 4.45 -7.67
CA ALA A 69 16.40 5.28 -8.85
C ALA A 69 16.78 4.51 -10.11
N PHE A 70 15.95 4.65 -11.14
CA PHE A 70 16.30 4.26 -12.48
C PHE A 70 17.07 5.41 -13.13
N ARG A 71 18.32 5.13 -13.51
CA ARG A 71 19.16 6.09 -14.23
C ARG A 71 19.27 5.69 -15.69
N TYR A 72 18.98 6.62 -16.56
CA TYR A 72 19.14 6.50 -17.99
C TYR A 72 20.23 7.45 -18.47
N GLU A 73 21.24 6.93 -19.13
CA GLU A 73 22.30 7.70 -19.81
C GLU A 73 22.30 7.37 -21.29
N THR A 74 22.37 8.40 -22.09
CA THR A 74 22.49 8.30 -23.56
C THR A 74 23.56 9.23 -24.05
N ASN A 75 24.05 8.98 -25.26
CA ASN A 75 24.95 9.88 -25.95
C ASN A 75 24.18 10.88 -26.84
N SER A 76 24.90 11.83 -27.47
CA SER A 76 24.29 12.87 -28.30
C SER A 76 23.81 12.39 -29.68
N GLU A 77 24.13 11.16 -30.07
CA GLU A 77 23.86 10.66 -31.44
C GLU A 77 22.56 9.86 -31.52
N SER A 78 22.23 9.13 -30.50
CA SER A 78 20.98 8.34 -30.43
C SER A 78 20.74 7.87 -29.00
N GLY A 79 19.49 7.62 -28.64
CA GLY A 79 19.10 7.02 -27.35
C GLY A 79 18.52 5.62 -27.53
N SER A 80 18.81 4.73 -26.60
CA SER A 80 18.03 3.50 -26.43
C SER A 80 16.63 3.83 -25.94
N THR A 81 15.71 2.90 -26.09
CA THR A 81 14.41 2.98 -25.41
C THR A 81 14.40 1.99 -24.26
N TRP A 82 14.01 2.45 -23.09
CA TRP A 82 13.90 1.62 -21.90
C TRP A 82 12.51 1.79 -21.27
N GLU A 83 11.73 0.74 -21.32
CA GLU A 83 10.40 0.67 -20.69
C GLU A 83 10.51 -0.18 -19.43
N VAL A 84 9.90 0.27 -18.35
CA VAL A 84 9.89 -0.43 -17.05
C VAL A 84 8.47 -0.50 -16.53
N LYS A 85 8.08 -1.67 -16.03
CA LYS A 85 6.79 -1.89 -15.35
C LYS A 85 6.92 -2.92 -14.23
N ASN A 86 5.85 -3.11 -13.48
CA ASN A 86 5.73 -4.14 -12.43
C ASN A 86 6.89 -4.11 -11.41
N PHE A 87 7.30 -2.90 -11.03
CA PHE A 87 8.36 -2.71 -10.04
C PHE A 87 7.89 -3.17 -8.65
N ALA A 88 8.69 -4.00 -8.00
CA ALA A 88 8.41 -4.51 -6.66
C ALA A 88 9.70 -4.63 -5.83
N ILE A 89 9.57 -4.46 -4.51
CA ILE A 89 10.61 -4.77 -3.54
C ILE A 89 10.07 -5.86 -2.63
N ALA A 90 10.82 -6.93 -2.43
CA ALA A 90 10.41 -8.04 -1.59
C ALA A 90 11.54 -8.54 -0.68
N ALA A 91 11.14 -9.17 0.43
CA ALA A 91 12.07 -9.90 1.28
C ALA A 91 12.60 -11.14 0.57
N GLY A 92 13.78 -11.61 0.96
CA GLY A 92 14.40 -12.80 0.39
C GLY A 92 15.48 -12.50 -0.66
N LYS A 93 15.93 -13.56 -1.34
CA LYS A 93 16.94 -13.49 -2.39
C LYS A 93 16.30 -13.38 -3.77
N PRO A 94 17.01 -12.89 -4.80
CA PRO A 94 16.56 -12.98 -6.18
C PRO A 94 16.12 -14.41 -6.54
N GLY A 95 15.03 -14.53 -7.32
CA GLY A 95 14.44 -15.82 -7.67
C GLY A 95 13.48 -16.40 -6.62
N SER A 96 13.35 -15.80 -5.44
CA SER A 96 12.24 -16.10 -4.54
C SER A 96 10.94 -15.68 -5.22
N SER A 97 9.90 -16.53 -5.16
CA SER A 97 8.62 -16.18 -5.77
C SER A 97 8.09 -14.89 -5.14
N VAL A 98 8.14 -13.82 -5.89
CA VAL A 98 7.35 -12.63 -5.60
C VAL A 98 5.92 -12.95 -6.05
N THR A 99 5.06 -13.24 -5.12
CA THR A 99 3.66 -12.89 -5.35
C THR A 99 3.68 -11.38 -5.50
N PRO A 100 3.21 -10.79 -6.63
CA PRO A 100 3.16 -9.34 -6.73
C PRO A 100 2.29 -8.83 -5.60
N ASP A 101 2.92 -8.32 -4.55
CA ASP A 101 2.21 -7.50 -3.59
C ASP A 101 1.71 -6.29 -4.36
N LYS A 102 0.40 -6.22 -4.46
CA LYS A 102 -0.33 -5.07 -4.97
C LYS A 102 0.24 -3.80 -4.33
N PRO A 103 0.58 -2.75 -5.12
CA PRO A 103 1.04 -1.50 -4.54
C PRO A 103 -0.03 -0.95 -3.60
N ASP A 104 0.40 -0.50 -2.46
CA ASP A 104 -0.27 0.21 -1.39
C ASP A 104 -0.46 -0.56 -0.09
N THR A 105 0.63 -0.68 0.65
CA THR A 105 0.56 -0.60 2.11
C THR A 105 1.94 -0.18 2.61
N PRO A 106 2.09 0.89 3.41
CA PRO A 106 3.33 1.10 4.16
C PRO A 106 3.51 -0.10 5.10
N ASP A 107 4.56 -0.87 4.83
CA ASP A 107 4.92 -2.06 5.59
C ASP A 107 5.25 -1.66 7.04
N GLN A 108 4.25 -1.77 7.90
CA GLN A 108 4.52 -2.01 9.32
C GLN A 108 4.72 -3.51 9.46
N PRO A 109 5.78 -3.98 10.13
CA PRO A 109 5.95 -5.40 10.42
C PRO A 109 4.66 -5.89 11.10
N ILE A 110 3.93 -6.78 10.43
CA ILE A 110 2.76 -7.42 11.01
C ILE A 110 3.33 -8.41 12.02
N GLU A 111 3.29 -8.03 13.29
CA GLU A 111 3.66 -8.92 14.40
C GLU A 111 2.77 -10.16 14.34
N GLY A 112 3.32 -11.33 14.60
CA GLY A 112 2.76 -12.66 14.33
C GLY A 112 1.39 -13.04 14.93
N ASN A 113 0.57 -12.07 15.33
CA ASN A 113 -0.78 -12.28 15.85
C ASN A 113 -1.73 -11.23 15.25
N SER A 114 -2.03 -11.34 13.95
CA SER A 114 -2.87 -10.40 13.24
C SER A 114 -3.72 -11.07 12.18
N ILE A 115 -4.82 -10.42 11.79
CA ILE A 115 -5.67 -10.81 10.67
C ILE A 115 -5.89 -9.61 9.74
N THR A 116 -5.82 -9.85 8.43
CA THR A 116 -6.12 -8.85 7.39
C THR A 116 -7.25 -9.36 6.52
N ILE A 117 -8.19 -8.47 6.20
CA ILE A 117 -9.24 -8.73 5.22
C ILE A 117 -9.35 -7.57 4.24
N ASN A 118 -9.51 -7.88 2.94
CA ASN A 118 -9.77 -6.89 1.92
C ASN A 118 -11.28 -6.70 1.76
N ALA A 119 -11.70 -5.46 1.48
CA ALA A 119 -13.10 -5.15 1.25
C ALA A 119 -13.74 -5.97 0.11
N LYS A 120 -12.95 -6.30 -0.93
CA LYS A 120 -13.40 -7.16 -2.05
C LYS A 120 -13.80 -8.58 -1.62
N ASP A 121 -13.28 -9.03 -0.48
CA ASP A 121 -13.50 -10.40 0.03
C ASP A 121 -14.69 -10.47 1.01
N PHE A 122 -15.44 -9.38 1.19
CA PHE A 122 -16.64 -9.31 2.03
C PHE A 122 -17.85 -10.07 1.44
N GLY A 123 -17.81 -10.40 0.16
CA GLY A 123 -18.92 -11.09 -0.52
C GLY A 123 -20.17 -10.21 -0.69
N VAL A 124 -20.02 -8.88 -0.68
CA VAL A 124 -21.10 -7.91 -0.79
C VAL A 124 -21.22 -7.39 -2.23
N GLU A 125 -22.42 -7.28 -2.75
CA GLU A 125 -22.69 -6.77 -4.09
C GLU A 125 -22.47 -5.23 -4.16
N ASN A 126 -22.26 -4.74 -5.39
CA ASN A 126 -22.02 -3.32 -5.65
C ASN A 126 -23.15 -2.41 -5.16
N GLY A 127 -22.84 -1.41 -4.37
CA GLY A 127 -23.78 -0.43 -3.85
C GLY A 127 -24.65 -0.91 -2.68
N VAL A 128 -24.46 -2.15 -2.25
CA VAL A 128 -25.20 -2.75 -1.12
C VAL A 128 -24.55 -2.36 0.21
N GLU A 129 -25.37 -2.19 1.24
CA GLU A 129 -24.90 -1.95 2.60
C GLU A 129 -24.11 -3.14 3.12
N VAL A 130 -22.99 -2.85 3.78
CA VAL A 130 -22.12 -3.89 4.31
C VAL A 130 -22.75 -4.47 5.59
N PRO A 131 -23.08 -5.76 5.62
CA PRO A 131 -23.55 -6.43 6.82
C PRO A 131 -22.40 -6.57 7.83
N THR A 132 -22.67 -7.12 8.99
CA THR A 132 -21.60 -7.58 9.90
C THR A 132 -20.77 -8.66 9.22
N ILE A 133 -19.48 -8.45 9.12
CA ILE A 133 -18.51 -9.38 8.56
C ILE A 133 -17.84 -10.13 9.72
N THR A 134 -17.83 -11.45 9.65
CA THR A 134 -17.09 -12.30 10.60
C THR A 134 -15.84 -12.84 9.92
N LEU A 135 -14.69 -12.57 10.51
CA LEU A 135 -13.40 -13.04 10.02
C LEU A 135 -13.13 -14.49 10.44
N THR A 136 -12.13 -15.12 9.87
CA THR A 136 -11.82 -16.55 10.09
C THR A 136 -11.39 -16.86 11.53
N ASP A 137 -10.94 -15.88 12.29
CA ASP A 137 -10.57 -16.01 13.72
C ASP A 137 -11.73 -15.67 14.68
N GLY A 138 -12.92 -15.41 14.15
CA GLY A 138 -14.11 -15.03 14.91
C GLY A 138 -14.23 -13.53 15.20
N THR A 139 -13.27 -12.71 14.80
CA THR A 139 -13.37 -11.24 14.89
C THR A 139 -14.50 -10.73 14.02
N THR A 140 -15.28 -9.78 14.51
CA THR A 140 -16.41 -9.20 13.79
C THR A 140 -16.18 -7.72 13.48
N LEU A 141 -16.65 -7.31 12.30
CA LEU A 141 -16.69 -5.94 11.83
C LEU A 141 -18.17 -5.56 11.64
N ALA A 142 -18.74 -4.80 12.56
CA ALA A 142 -20.13 -4.36 12.48
C ALA A 142 -20.20 -2.92 11.98
N PHE A 143 -20.90 -2.69 10.88
CA PHE A 143 -21.04 -1.40 10.21
C PHE A 143 -22.36 -0.73 10.56
N ALA A 144 -22.35 0.58 10.85
CA ALA A 144 -23.56 1.31 11.18
C ALA A 144 -23.58 2.73 10.57
N ALA A 145 -24.79 3.22 10.31
CA ALA A 145 -25.01 4.55 9.76
C ALA A 145 -24.58 5.68 10.73
N GLY A 146 -24.61 5.45 12.04
CA GLY A 146 -24.11 6.38 13.06
C GLY A 146 -24.72 7.79 13.02
N GLY A 147 -25.94 7.93 12.51
CA GLY A 147 -26.62 9.24 12.34
C GLY A 147 -26.44 9.87 10.95
N ASN A 148 -25.86 9.13 9.98
CA ASN A 148 -25.95 9.45 8.56
C ASN A 148 -27.19 8.75 7.95
N ASN A 149 -27.73 9.29 6.86
CA ASN A 149 -28.84 8.65 6.11
C ASN A 149 -28.38 7.43 5.31
N ASN A 150 -27.08 7.27 5.09
CA ASN A 150 -26.50 6.15 4.39
C ASN A 150 -25.61 5.36 5.34
N ALA A 151 -25.86 4.05 5.47
CA ALA A 151 -24.91 3.13 6.09
C ALA A 151 -23.69 2.90 5.17
N PRO A 152 -22.59 2.34 5.67
CA PRO A 152 -21.44 1.97 4.85
C PRO A 152 -21.83 1.00 3.72
N LYS A 153 -21.36 1.26 2.49
CA LYS A 153 -21.66 0.49 1.29
C LYS A 153 -20.40 0.00 0.59
N TYR A 154 -20.47 -1.19 0.00
CA TYR A 154 -19.39 -1.70 -0.84
C TYR A 154 -19.53 -1.25 -2.29
N TYR A 155 -18.39 -0.93 -2.93
CA TYR A 155 -18.33 -0.55 -4.34
C TYR A 155 -17.24 -1.32 -5.07
N VAL A 156 -17.62 -2.05 -6.13
CA VAL A 156 -16.68 -2.81 -6.97
C VAL A 156 -15.70 -1.90 -7.73
N ASN A 157 -16.18 -0.71 -8.11
CA ASN A 157 -15.32 0.31 -8.72
C ASN A 157 -14.45 0.96 -7.64
N GLY A 158 -13.19 0.56 -7.56
CA GLY A 158 -12.26 0.89 -6.47
C GLY A 158 -12.13 -0.21 -5.41
N THR A 159 -12.97 -1.27 -5.46
CA THR A 159 -12.91 -2.41 -4.52
C THR A 159 -12.84 -1.97 -3.05
N ASN A 160 -13.69 -1.03 -2.67
CA ASN A 160 -13.66 -0.38 -1.36
C ASN A 160 -15.03 -0.35 -0.67
N VAL A 161 -15.01 -0.26 0.66
CA VAL A 161 -16.16 0.13 1.46
C VAL A 161 -16.12 1.64 1.68
N ARG A 162 -17.24 2.32 1.42
CA ARG A 162 -17.40 3.76 1.69
C ARG A 162 -18.13 3.97 2.99
N MET A 163 -17.45 4.55 3.95
CA MET A 163 -18.02 5.06 5.19
C MET A 163 -18.18 6.57 5.05
N TYR A 164 -19.42 7.04 5.12
CA TYR A 164 -19.77 8.46 5.04
C TYR A 164 -19.55 9.14 6.40
N PRO A 165 -19.55 10.49 6.49
CA PRO A 165 -19.53 11.20 7.77
C PRO A 165 -20.57 10.65 8.76
N LYS A 166 -20.20 10.48 10.02
CA LYS A 166 -20.94 9.86 11.12
C LYS A 166 -21.09 8.35 11.07
N ASN A 167 -20.71 7.68 9.98
CA ASN A 167 -20.70 6.22 9.95
C ASN A 167 -19.69 5.66 10.96
N THR A 168 -19.97 4.47 11.45
CA THR A 168 -19.11 3.77 12.38
C THR A 168 -18.82 2.35 11.92
N ILE A 169 -17.67 1.82 12.36
CA ILE A 169 -17.34 0.40 12.34
C ILE A 169 -16.95 -0.02 13.75
N THR A 170 -17.64 -1.03 14.29
CA THR A 170 -17.28 -1.65 15.56
C THR A 170 -16.48 -2.91 15.27
N VAL A 171 -15.25 -2.96 15.76
CA VAL A 171 -14.39 -4.15 15.68
C VAL A 171 -14.48 -4.86 17.02
N THR A 172 -14.86 -6.15 17.02
CA THR A 172 -14.94 -6.95 18.23
C THR A 172 -14.20 -8.27 18.03
N ALA A 173 -13.31 -8.62 18.95
CA ALA A 173 -12.45 -9.79 18.88
C ALA A 173 -12.49 -10.60 20.17
N SER A 174 -12.07 -11.86 20.11
CA SER A 174 -11.89 -12.74 21.29
C SER A 174 -10.60 -12.46 22.05
N LYS A 175 -9.64 -11.76 21.42
CA LYS A 175 -8.36 -11.34 21.99
C LYS A 175 -8.32 -9.82 22.08
N LYS A 176 -7.52 -9.28 23.02
CA LYS A 176 -7.32 -7.83 23.09
C LYS A 176 -6.71 -7.31 21.80
N ILE A 177 -7.32 -6.28 21.25
CA ILE A 177 -6.83 -5.58 20.07
C ILE A 177 -5.70 -4.65 20.53
N LYS A 178 -4.52 -4.78 19.93
CA LYS A 178 -3.37 -3.89 20.15
C LYS A 178 -3.45 -2.70 19.21
N LYS A 179 -3.69 -2.97 17.94
CA LYS A 179 -3.66 -1.97 16.86
C LYS A 179 -4.61 -2.36 15.71
N ILE A 180 -5.14 -1.37 15.02
CA ILE A 180 -5.88 -1.56 13.77
C ILE A 180 -5.26 -0.66 12.70
N ILE A 181 -5.11 -1.18 11.49
CA ILE A 181 -4.59 -0.44 10.33
C ILE A 181 -5.65 -0.50 9.23
N ILE A 182 -6.07 0.64 8.72
CA ILE A 182 -7.03 0.77 7.62
C ILE A 182 -6.33 1.41 6.44
N ASN A 183 -6.29 0.73 5.30
CA ASN A 183 -5.76 1.26 4.05
C ASN A 183 -6.87 1.85 3.22
N CYS A 184 -6.78 3.13 2.95
CA CYS A 184 -7.78 3.91 2.23
C CYS A 184 -7.50 3.99 0.73
N ASP A 185 -8.54 4.23 -0.04
CA ASP A 185 -8.49 4.44 -1.48
C ASP A 185 -8.22 5.90 -1.83
N THR A 186 -7.72 6.13 -3.05
CA THR A 186 -7.60 7.45 -3.66
C THR A 186 -8.58 7.55 -4.82
N TYR A 187 -9.37 8.60 -4.86
CA TYR A 187 -10.35 8.85 -5.92
C TYR A 187 -10.10 10.20 -6.59
N ASN A 188 -9.81 10.21 -7.89
CA ASN A 188 -9.47 11.42 -8.67
C ASN A 188 -8.37 12.26 -7.99
N GLY A 189 -7.32 11.62 -7.49
CA GLY A 189 -6.22 12.29 -6.81
C GLY A 189 -6.50 12.71 -5.36
N VAL A 190 -7.71 12.46 -4.83
CA VAL A 190 -8.11 12.78 -3.45
C VAL A 190 -8.00 11.53 -2.60
N ILE A 191 -7.22 11.58 -1.52
CA ILE A 191 -7.16 10.50 -0.53
C ILE A 191 -8.45 10.49 0.28
N CYS A 192 -9.13 9.35 0.33
CA CYS A 192 -10.43 9.21 0.99
C CYS A 192 -10.26 8.62 2.39
N ASN A 193 -9.74 9.42 3.30
CA ASN A 193 -9.42 9.10 4.69
C ASN A 193 -10.16 10.01 5.70
N ALA A 194 -11.35 10.50 5.35
CA ALA A 194 -12.15 11.47 6.11
C ALA A 194 -11.43 12.82 6.35
N SER A 195 -10.44 13.20 5.52
CA SER A 195 -9.56 14.36 5.72
C SER A 195 -8.80 14.33 7.05
N GLY A 196 -8.55 13.14 7.61
CA GLY A 196 -7.95 12.95 8.91
C GLY A 196 -8.91 12.98 10.10
N ASP A 197 -10.18 13.30 9.87
CA ASP A 197 -11.21 13.41 10.91
C ASP A 197 -11.78 12.02 11.26
N VAL A 198 -11.02 11.24 12.01
CA VAL A 198 -11.37 9.89 12.46
C VAL A 198 -11.20 9.81 13.97
N ALA A 199 -12.16 9.20 14.65
CA ALA A 199 -12.07 8.88 16.08
C ALA A 199 -12.14 7.38 16.31
N ALA A 200 -11.53 6.91 17.38
CA ALA A 200 -11.63 5.53 17.87
C ALA A 200 -11.78 5.51 19.39
N GLU A 201 -12.71 4.69 19.89
CA GLU A 201 -12.96 4.59 21.34
C GLU A 201 -13.18 3.10 21.72
N PRO A 202 -12.31 2.53 22.54
CA PRO A 202 -11.00 3.05 22.97
C PRO A 202 -9.97 3.03 21.84
N GLY A 203 -8.98 3.92 21.91
CA GLY A 203 -7.83 3.95 21.00
C GLY A 203 -7.37 5.36 20.66
N SER A 204 -6.16 5.46 20.13
CA SER A 204 -5.54 6.69 19.62
C SER A 204 -5.42 6.59 18.11
N VAL A 205 -5.87 7.63 17.38
CA VAL A 205 -5.88 7.63 15.92
C VAL A 205 -4.73 8.47 15.37
N ASN A 206 -4.01 7.91 14.39
CA ASN A 206 -3.07 8.62 13.55
C ASN A 206 -3.43 8.40 12.08
N VAL A 207 -3.54 9.47 11.32
CA VAL A 207 -3.81 9.42 9.87
C VAL A 207 -2.60 9.96 9.13
N SER A 208 -2.01 9.14 8.27
CA SER A 208 -0.89 9.50 7.42
C SER A 208 -1.14 9.01 6.01
N ASP A 209 -1.19 9.92 5.05
CA ASP A 209 -1.54 9.63 3.66
C ASP A 209 -2.83 8.77 3.57
N ALA A 210 -2.77 7.65 2.86
CA ALA A 210 -3.90 6.75 2.69
C ALA A 210 -4.06 5.73 3.84
N VAL A 211 -3.39 5.91 4.98
CA VAL A 211 -3.41 4.96 6.09
C VAL A 211 -3.96 5.60 7.36
N ILE A 212 -4.95 4.95 7.96
CA ILE A 212 -5.46 5.24 9.30
C ILE A 212 -4.94 4.17 10.24
N THR A 213 -4.22 4.57 11.27
CA THR A 213 -3.72 3.68 12.31
C THR A 213 -4.41 4.00 13.63
N ILE A 214 -5.02 2.99 14.24
CA ILE A 214 -5.59 3.07 15.58
C ILE A 214 -4.67 2.28 16.51
N SER A 215 -4.06 2.95 17.49
CA SER A 215 -3.17 2.37 18.49
C SER A 215 -3.81 2.37 19.87
N ASP A 216 -3.18 1.71 20.84
CA ASP A 216 -3.56 1.76 22.25
C ASP A 216 -5.00 1.32 22.56
N VAL A 217 -5.57 0.47 21.72
CA VAL A 217 -6.94 -0.04 21.93
C VAL A 217 -7.02 -0.84 23.23
N ASN A 218 -6.14 -1.81 23.45
CA ASN A 218 -5.99 -2.63 24.66
C ASN A 218 -7.31 -3.22 25.20
N ALA A 219 -8.31 -3.38 24.36
CA ALA A 219 -9.66 -3.88 24.66
C ALA A 219 -10.06 -4.97 23.67
N LEU A 220 -11.14 -5.70 23.97
CA LEU A 220 -11.73 -6.69 23.06
C LEU A 220 -12.56 -6.04 21.93
N SER A 221 -12.92 -4.77 22.09
CA SER A 221 -13.71 -4.04 21.10
C SER A 221 -13.30 -2.58 21.06
N THR A 222 -13.44 -1.98 19.86
CA THR A 222 -13.31 -0.53 19.64
C THR A 222 -14.31 -0.07 18.57
N VAL A 223 -14.78 1.16 18.71
CA VAL A 223 -15.64 1.82 17.71
C VAL A 223 -14.83 2.86 16.97
N ILE A 224 -14.75 2.75 15.66
CA ILE A 224 -14.08 3.69 14.77
C ILE A 224 -15.16 4.52 14.08
N SER A 225 -15.06 5.82 14.16
CA SER A 225 -16.06 6.77 13.66
C SER A 225 -15.45 7.73 12.63
N ASN A 226 -16.15 7.93 11.51
CA ASN A 226 -15.86 9.03 10.60
C ASN A 226 -16.49 10.32 11.16
N THR A 227 -15.66 11.22 11.67
CA THR A 227 -16.11 12.48 12.30
C THR A 227 -16.02 13.69 11.37
N SER A 228 -15.76 13.45 10.07
CA SER A 228 -15.54 14.52 9.10
C SER A 228 -16.75 15.43 8.95
N SER A 229 -16.47 16.73 8.91
CA SER A 229 -17.43 17.80 8.63
C SER A 229 -17.31 18.38 7.22
N VAL A 230 -16.26 17.99 6.45
CA VAL A 230 -16.09 18.43 5.06
C VAL A 230 -17.04 17.67 4.12
N THR A 231 -17.10 18.06 2.85
CA THR A 231 -17.98 17.46 1.85
C THR A 231 -17.19 16.77 0.73
N GLY A 232 -17.85 15.92 -0.05
CA GLY A 232 -17.27 15.27 -1.22
C GLY A 232 -16.48 13.99 -0.88
N ALA A 233 -15.57 13.60 -1.75
CA ALA A 233 -14.83 12.36 -1.62
C ALA A 233 -13.87 12.36 -0.40
N ALA A 234 -13.30 13.51 -0.09
CA ALA A 234 -12.39 13.68 1.04
C ALA A 234 -13.04 13.42 2.41
N SER A 235 -14.37 13.65 2.53
CA SER A 235 -15.10 13.38 3.78
C SER A 235 -15.34 11.89 4.07
N GLN A 236 -15.08 11.01 3.11
CA GLN A 236 -15.36 9.59 3.23
C GLN A 236 -14.11 8.83 3.67
N ILE A 237 -14.31 7.78 4.43
CA ILE A 237 -13.31 6.72 4.54
C ILE A 237 -13.67 5.68 3.48
N ARG A 238 -12.82 5.54 2.45
CA ARG A 238 -12.98 4.48 1.44
C ARG A 238 -11.87 3.47 1.65
N PHE A 239 -12.10 2.47 2.46
CA PHE A 239 -11.04 1.52 2.75
C PHE A 239 -11.06 0.29 1.83
N LYS A 240 -9.87 -0.15 1.45
CA LYS A 240 -9.61 -1.36 0.66
C LYS A 240 -9.32 -2.57 1.55
N SER A 241 -8.66 -2.35 2.67
CA SER A 241 -8.35 -3.42 3.62
C SER A 241 -8.32 -2.91 5.05
N ILE A 242 -8.55 -3.83 5.98
CA ILE A 242 -8.38 -3.62 7.41
C ILE A 242 -7.54 -4.75 7.98
N THR A 243 -6.53 -4.39 8.78
CA THR A 243 -5.67 -5.31 9.53
C THR A 243 -5.90 -5.09 11.01
N ILE A 244 -6.16 -6.16 11.74
CA ILE A 244 -6.31 -6.14 13.20
C ILE A 244 -5.10 -6.89 13.78
N VAL A 245 -4.37 -6.23 14.66
CA VAL A 245 -3.21 -6.76 15.38
C VAL A 245 -3.63 -6.98 16.84
N TYR A 246 -3.44 -8.17 17.37
CA TYR A 246 -3.79 -8.53 18.72
C TYR A 246 -2.61 -8.36 19.67
N ALA A 247 -2.92 -8.18 20.94
CA ALA A 247 -1.92 -8.31 22.01
C ALA A 247 -1.52 -9.79 22.17
N ASP A 248 -0.29 -10.00 22.61
CA ASP A 248 0.25 -11.33 22.92
C ASP A 248 -0.44 -11.96 24.13
#